data_0920ec81252da03bf89e79e969669b70
#
_entry.id   0920ec81252da03bf89e79e969669b70
#
_cell.length_a   1.000
_cell.length_b   1.000
_cell.length_c   1.000
_cell.angle_alpha   90.00
_cell.angle_beta   90.00
_cell.angle_gamma   90.00
#
_symmetry.space_group_name_H-M   'P 1'
#
loop_
_entity.id
_entity.type
_entity.pdbx_description
1 polymer ?
#
loop_
_entity_poly.entity_id
_entity_poly.type
_entity_poly.pdbx_seq_one_letter_code
_entity_poly.pdbx_strand_id
1 'polypeptide(L)'
;MTNPLYDALFAPHEGKTTPFLELIDGTTVSHGAFLQEVDRTANALVSLGVAPGDRVAMHVIKSRQALALYAACVKSGAVFLPLNTAYTPRELEYFVGDSGAALFVCDPSEEAELRDIAAQTGAQLKTLGANGEGSLTDLVAAQPAAFTAVARDKDDLAALLYTSGTTGRSKGAMLTHENLLSNARSLVEAWRFTRDDVLLHALPIFHSHGLFVATNVMLLAGGSMIFLPKFDVETVLSRLPEATTMMGVPTFYTRLLDEARFSKDLVAHMRLFISGSAPLLADTHTQFEDRTGHRILERYGMTETSMNTSNPYEGARRAGTVGFPLPGVEAKVCDPETGAELPTGEIGVLWVRGPNVFKGYWQMPEKTREELRDDGFFITGDLSLIDAEGYVHIVGRGKDLIISGGYNIYPKEIELFLDALPNVKESAVIGAPHPDFGERVIAVLVPEDGATIDAAAIQDIARRDLAGFKRPRHIEVVAELPRNTMGKVQKNQLREKFAAAFQPVAS
;
A
#
# COMPACT_ATOMS: atom_id res chain seq x y z
N MET A 1 -6.45 25.84 -20.41
CA MET A 1 -6.12 24.40 -20.51
C MET A 1 -5.93 23.92 -19.09
N THR A 2 -6.51 22.80 -18.74
CA THR A 2 -6.55 22.28 -17.36
C THR A 2 -5.64 21.05 -17.24
N ASN A 3 -5.04 20.87 -16.07
CA ASN A 3 -4.37 19.63 -15.65
C ASN A 3 -4.97 19.26 -14.30
N PRO A 4 -6.03 18.44 -14.25
CA PRO A 4 -6.88 18.32 -13.06
C PRO A 4 -6.12 17.96 -11.79
N LEU A 5 -5.14 17.05 -11.88
CA LEU A 5 -4.36 16.63 -10.72
C LEU A 5 -3.38 17.73 -10.29
N TYR A 6 -2.69 18.39 -11.24
CA TYR A 6 -1.78 19.49 -10.94
C TYR A 6 -2.53 20.69 -10.37
N ASP A 7 -3.62 21.09 -11.03
CA ASP A 7 -4.43 22.27 -10.65
C ASP A 7 -5.02 22.14 -9.23
N ALA A 8 -5.29 20.90 -8.79
CA ALA A 8 -5.85 20.66 -7.46
C ALA A 8 -4.75 20.49 -6.37
N LEU A 9 -3.69 19.74 -6.66
CA LEU A 9 -2.69 19.37 -5.66
C LEU A 9 -1.52 20.35 -5.53
N PHE A 10 -1.12 20.99 -6.63
CA PHE A 10 0.13 21.73 -6.70
C PHE A 10 -0.05 23.23 -6.98
N ALA A 11 -0.84 23.60 -7.98
CA ALA A 11 -1.03 24.99 -8.39
C ALA A 11 -1.47 25.92 -7.25
N PRO A 12 -2.35 25.51 -6.30
CA PRO A 12 -2.73 26.37 -5.19
C PRO A 12 -1.57 26.76 -4.26
N HIS A 13 -0.41 26.13 -4.40
CA HIS A 13 0.75 26.32 -3.55
C HIS A 13 1.89 27.09 -4.21
N GLU A 14 1.72 27.49 -5.46
CA GLU A 14 2.71 28.30 -6.17
C GLU A 14 3.03 29.59 -5.41
N GLY A 15 4.32 29.87 -5.22
CA GLY A 15 4.81 31.05 -4.50
C GLY A 15 4.59 31.05 -2.99
N LYS A 16 3.95 30.05 -2.38
CA LYS A 16 3.75 29.99 -0.94
C LYS A 16 5.04 29.70 -0.17
N THR A 17 5.27 30.45 0.89
CA THR A 17 6.40 30.29 1.80
C THR A 17 6.12 29.38 3.00
N THR A 18 4.89 28.86 3.12
CA THR A 18 4.52 27.91 4.18
C THR A 18 5.31 26.61 4.04
N PRO A 19 5.71 25.97 5.17
CA PRO A 19 6.40 24.69 5.16
C PRO A 19 5.61 23.61 4.41
N PHE A 20 6.33 22.77 3.65
CA PHE A 20 5.79 21.58 3.02
C PHE A 20 6.52 20.32 3.48
N LEU A 21 7.85 20.32 3.38
CA LEU A 21 8.67 19.21 3.87
C LEU A 21 9.62 19.68 4.96
N GLU A 22 9.70 18.91 6.01
CA GLU A 22 10.76 18.99 6.99
C GLU A 22 11.58 17.69 6.89
N LEU A 23 12.84 17.84 6.50
CA LEU A 23 13.75 16.74 6.27
C LEU A 23 14.45 16.29 7.56
N ILE A 24 15.06 15.11 7.52
CA ILE A 24 15.73 14.52 8.69
C ILE A 24 16.92 15.37 9.20
N ASP A 25 17.56 16.13 8.31
CA ASP A 25 18.66 17.03 8.65
C ASP A 25 18.21 18.39 9.20
N GLY A 26 16.90 18.57 9.42
CA GLY A 26 16.29 19.81 9.89
C GLY A 26 16.02 20.84 8.79
N THR A 27 16.34 20.54 7.53
CA THR A 27 16.03 21.42 6.42
C THR A 27 14.52 21.52 6.20
N THR A 28 13.98 22.75 6.20
CA THR A 28 12.58 23.00 5.84
C THR A 28 12.47 23.48 4.40
N VAL A 29 11.64 22.84 3.63
CA VAL A 29 11.33 23.19 2.24
C VAL A 29 9.91 23.74 2.18
N SER A 30 9.74 24.98 1.72
CA SER A 30 8.40 25.55 1.53
C SER A 30 7.71 24.98 0.30
N HIS A 31 6.37 25.07 0.26
CA HIS A 31 5.59 24.69 -0.91
C HIS A 31 6.10 25.34 -2.20
N GLY A 32 6.33 26.66 -2.18
CA GLY A 32 6.83 27.40 -3.35
C GLY A 32 8.23 26.97 -3.77
N ALA A 33 9.15 26.74 -2.82
CA ALA A 33 10.49 26.25 -3.13
C ALA A 33 10.47 24.84 -3.74
N PHE A 34 9.61 23.95 -3.22
CA PHE A 34 9.39 22.64 -3.80
C PHE A 34 8.87 22.74 -5.24
N LEU A 35 7.91 23.62 -5.50
CA LEU A 35 7.36 23.78 -6.85
C LEU A 35 8.36 24.40 -7.85
N GLN A 36 9.30 25.23 -7.42
CA GLN A 36 10.41 25.67 -8.27
C GLN A 36 11.33 24.50 -8.66
N GLU A 37 11.56 23.54 -7.76
CA GLU A 37 12.30 22.32 -8.07
C GLU A 37 11.51 21.42 -9.04
N VAL A 38 10.18 21.34 -8.86
CA VAL A 38 9.28 20.65 -9.80
C VAL A 38 9.38 21.25 -11.20
N ASP A 39 9.39 22.58 -11.32
CA ASP A 39 9.52 23.27 -12.61
C ASP A 39 10.84 22.97 -13.33
N ARG A 40 11.95 23.00 -12.59
CA ARG A 40 13.25 22.59 -13.11
C ARG A 40 13.26 21.14 -13.57
N THR A 41 12.66 20.26 -12.76
CA THR A 41 12.57 18.83 -13.10
C THR A 41 11.69 18.60 -14.32
N ALA A 42 10.56 19.30 -14.47
CA ALA A 42 9.71 19.23 -15.66
C ALA A 42 10.43 19.68 -16.92
N ASN A 43 11.20 20.79 -16.85
CA ASN A 43 12.05 21.22 -17.95
C ASN A 43 13.12 20.17 -18.30
N ALA A 44 13.72 19.53 -17.30
CA ALA A 44 14.68 18.44 -17.52
C ALA A 44 14.04 17.25 -18.23
N LEU A 45 12.83 16.83 -17.84
CA LEU A 45 12.09 15.77 -18.53
C LEU A 45 11.87 16.10 -20.01
N VAL A 46 11.41 17.31 -20.32
CA VAL A 46 11.21 17.76 -21.70
C VAL A 46 12.54 17.80 -22.47
N SER A 47 13.63 18.27 -21.85
CA SER A 47 14.96 18.29 -22.49
C SER A 47 15.50 16.90 -22.81
N LEU A 48 15.05 15.87 -22.08
CA LEU A 48 15.32 14.45 -22.35
C LEU A 48 14.36 13.85 -23.39
N GLY A 49 13.45 14.66 -23.97
CA GLY A 49 12.50 14.21 -24.98
C GLY A 49 11.28 13.45 -24.40
N VAL A 50 11.08 13.49 -23.08
CA VAL A 50 9.87 12.91 -22.48
C VAL A 50 8.65 13.71 -22.90
N ALA A 51 7.73 13.05 -23.59
CA ALA A 51 6.48 13.63 -24.08
C ALA A 51 5.30 13.32 -23.14
N PRO A 52 4.19 14.08 -23.21
CA PRO A 52 2.97 13.76 -22.48
C PRO A 52 2.48 12.33 -22.81
N GLY A 53 2.21 11.54 -21.77
CA GLY A 53 1.84 10.13 -21.88
C GLY A 53 3.01 9.15 -21.84
N ASP A 54 4.25 9.59 -21.96
CA ASP A 54 5.42 8.75 -21.78
C ASP A 54 5.58 8.32 -20.31
N ARG A 55 6.08 7.10 -20.10
CA ARG A 55 6.31 6.55 -18.76
C ARG A 55 7.72 6.94 -18.31
N VAL A 56 7.78 7.41 -17.06
CA VAL A 56 9.02 7.71 -16.34
C VAL A 56 9.14 6.71 -15.19
N ALA A 57 10.00 5.71 -15.37
CA ALA A 57 10.28 4.70 -14.34
C ALA A 57 11.27 5.25 -13.31
N MET A 58 10.97 5.05 -12.02
CA MET A 58 11.79 5.53 -10.91
C MET A 58 12.10 4.37 -9.94
N HIS A 59 13.38 4.02 -9.83
CA HIS A 59 13.90 3.03 -8.88
C HIS A 59 14.97 3.69 -8.01
N VAL A 60 14.52 4.52 -7.06
CA VAL A 60 15.42 5.28 -6.16
C VAL A 60 14.88 5.33 -4.74
N ILE A 61 15.76 5.60 -3.80
CA ILE A 61 15.40 5.82 -2.40
C ILE A 61 14.56 7.09 -2.26
N LYS A 62 13.62 7.06 -1.31
CA LYS A 62 12.75 8.19 -0.98
C LYS A 62 13.56 9.42 -0.63
N SER A 63 13.37 10.49 -1.40
CA SER A 63 14.00 11.78 -1.23
C SER A 63 13.06 12.91 -1.70
N ARG A 64 13.40 14.15 -1.37
CA ARG A 64 12.68 15.33 -1.88
C ARG A 64 12.68 15.37 -3.41
N GLN A 65 13.82 15.04 -4.02
CA GLN A 65 14.00 15.02 -5.46
C GLN A 65 13.16 13.92 -6.13
N ALA A 66 13.06 12.75 -5.51
CA ALA A 66 12.18 11.68 -5.97
C ALA A 66 10.69 12.11 -5.94
N LEU A 67 10.29 12.86 -4.91
CA LEU A 67 8.95 13.42 -4.84
C LEU A 67 8.74 14.54 -5.88
N ALA A 68 9.77 15.37 -6.13
CA ALA A 68 9.72 16.39 -7.18
C ALA A 68 9.59 15.76 -8.58
N LEU A 69 10.19 14.60 -8.81
CA LEU A 69 10.06 13.85 -10.07
C LEU A 69 8.61 13.40 -10.31
N TYR A 70 7.93 12.89 -9.26
CA TYR A 70 6.49 12.59 -9.35
C TYR A 70 5.68 13.83 -9.75
N ALA A 71 5.86 14.93 -9.03
CA ALA A 71 5.13 16.18 -9.30
C ALA A 71 5.45 16.76 -10.70
N ALA A 72 6.69 16.61 -11.16
CA ALA A 72 7.13 17.03 -12.50
C ALA A 72 6.48 16.17 -13.61
N CYS A 73 6.33 14.85 -13.39
CA CYS A 73 5.58 13.98 -14.30
C CYS A 73 4.12 14.46 -14.42
N VAL A 74 3.46 14.73 -13.28
CA VAL A 74 2.10 15.29 -13.30
C VAL A 74 2.04 16.61 -14.05
N LYS A 75 2.99 17.54 -13.80
CA LYS A 75 3.02 18.87 -14.42
C LYS A 75 3.30 18.81 -15.92
N SER A 76 4.22 17.93 -16.35
CA SER A 76 4.60 17.75 -17.75
C SER A 76 3.66 16.82 -18.54
N GLY A 77 2.71 16.16 -17.85
CA GLY A 77 1.78 15.20 -18.45
C GLY A 77 2.39 13.81 -18.71
N ALA A 78 3.56 13.52 -18.17
CA ALA A 78 4.15 12.17 -18.20
C ALA A 78 3.46 11.24 -17.20
N VAL A 79 3.57 9.94 -17.42
CA VAL A 79 3.01 8.89 -16.55
C VAL A 79 4.08 8.42 -15.58
N PHE A 80 3.87 8.61 -14.30
CA PHE A 80 4.84 8.23 -13.27
C PHE A 80 4.76 6.73 -12.97
N LEU A 81 5.91 6.05 -13.00
CA LEU A 81 6.05 4.63 -12.72
C LEU A 81 7.04 4.41 -11.55
N PRO A 82 6.58 4.47 -10.30
CA PRO A 82 7.43 4.18 -9.15
C PRO A 82 7.68 2.68 -9.03
N LEU A 83 8.94 2.29 -8.86
CA LEU A 83 9.38 0.91 -8.70
C LEU A 83 9.93 0.70 -7.28
N ASN A 84 9.63 -0.46 -6.71
CA ASN A 84 10.11 -0.83 -5.38
C ASN A 84 11.63 -1.02 -5.42
N THR A 85 12.34 -0.36 -4.52
CA THR A 85 13.81 -0.42 -4.39
C THR A 85 14.35 -1.80 -4.00
N ALA A 86 13.48 -2.76 -3.71
CA ALA A 86 13.84 -4.15 -3.48
C ALA A 86 13.70 -5.05 -4.73
N TYR A 87 13.28 -4.50 -5.87
CA TYR A 87 13.19 -5.28 -7.10
C TYR A 87 14.56 -5.68 -7.62
N THR A 88 14.64 -6.91 -8.10
CA THR A 88 15.84 -7.45 -8.75
C THR A 88 16.02 -6.86 -10.16
N PRO A 89 17.23 -6.87 -10.74
CA PRO A 89 17.45 -6.44 -12.12
C PRO A 89 16.52 -7.12 -13.13
N ARG A 90 16.22 -8.41 -12.95
CA ARG A 90 15.29 -9.16 -13.82
C ARG A 90 13.85 -8.63 -13.74
N GLU A 91 13.39 -8.22 -12.56
CA GLU A 91 12.09 -7.61 -12.39
C GLU A 91 12.06 -6.21 -13.00
N LEU A 92 13.13 -5.44 -12.83
CA LEU A 92 13.29 -4.10 -13.42
C LEU A 92 13.29 -4.17 -14.96
N GLU A 93 14.00 -5.14 -15.56
CA GLU A 93 13.97 -5.40 -17.01
C GLU A 93 12.53 -5.60 -17.49
N TYR A 94 11.76 -6.40 -16.75
CA TYR A 94 10.36 -6.63 -17.07
C TYR A 94 9.54 -5.33 -16.99
N PHE A 95 9.61 -4.60 -15.87
CA PHE A 95 8.77 -3.42 -15.66
C PHE A 95 9.11 -2.28 -16.63
N VAL A 96 10.38 -2.01 -16.86
CA VAL A 96 10.84 -0.96 -17.78
C VAL A 96 10.46 -1.33 -19.22
N GLY A 97 10.66 -2.59 -19.62
CA GLY A 97 10.33 -3.07 -20.95
C GLY A 97 8.82 -3.14 -21.22
N ASP A 98 8.04 -3.75 -20.30
CA ASP A 98 6.58 -3.90 -20.46
C ASP A 98 5.88 -2.53 -20.48
N SER A 99 6.31 -1.59 -19.64
CA SER A 99 5.77 -0.24 -19.64
C SER A 99 6.19 0.58 -20.87
N GLY A 100 7.27 0.22 -21.55
CA GLY A 100 7.90 1.03 -22.59
C GLY A 100 8.32 2.39 -22.05
N ALA A 101 8.99 2.43 -20.88
CA ALA A 101 9.41 3.67 -20.24
C ALA A 101 10.39 4.45 -21.14
N ALA A 102 10.13 5.74 -21.35
CA ALA A 102 11.04 6.62 -22.10
C ALA A 102 12.27 7.02 -21.27
N LEU A 103 12.08 7.14 -19.95
CA LEU A 103 13.13 7.47 -18.99
C LEU A 103 13.12 6.44 -17.85
N PHE A 104 14.30 5.96 -17.49
CA PHE A 104 14.53 5.15 -16.31
C PHE A 104 15.50 5.87 -15.37
N VAL A 105 15.04 6.14 -14.13
CA VAL A 105 15.84 6.82 -13.10
C VAL A 105 16.18 5.81 -12.02
N CYS A 106 17.47 5.60 -11.77
CA CYS A 106 17.97 4.66 -10.76
C CYS A 106 18.95 5.34 -9.79
N ASP A 107 19.30 4.63 -8.72
CA ASP A 107 20.37 5.06 -7.81
C ASP A 107 21.73 5.05 -8.54
N PRO A 108 22.63 6.03 -8.29
CA PRO A 108 23.96 6.05 -8.92
C PRO A 108 24.77 4.77 -8.71
N SER A 109 24.60 4.09 -7.56
CA SER A 109 25.29 2.84 -7.25
C SER A 109 24.86 1.66 -8.13
N GLU A 110 23.66 1.74 -8.72
CA GLU A 110 23.08 0.70 -9.58
C GLU A 110 23.26 0.99 -11.08
N GLU A 111 23.74 2.17 -11.44
CA GLU A 111 23.85 2.62 -12.85
C GLU A 111 24.56 1.61 -13.74
N ALA A 112 25.68 1.05 -13.28
CA ALA A 112 26.48 0.14 -14.08
C ALA A 112 25.72 -1.17 -14.39
N GLU A 113 24.97 -1.68 -13.43
CA GLU A 113 24.19 -2.92 -13.56
C GLU A 113 22.93 -2.71 -14.42
N LEU A 114 22.28 -1.54 -14.30
CA LEU A 114 21.01 -1.27 -14.97
C LEU A 114 21.16 -0.65 -16.37
N ARG A 115 22.39 -0.31 -16.79
CA ARG A 115 22.68 0.30 -18.09
C ARG A 115 22.26 -0.59 -19.26
N ASP A 116 22.53 -1.88 -19.18
CA ASP A 116 22.19 -2.83 -20.22
C ASP A 116 20.67 -3.01 -20.33
N ILE A 117 19.96 -3.01 -19.21
CA ILE A 117 18.50 -3.05 -19.16
C ILE A 117 17.90 -1.83 -19.87
N ALA A 118 18.38 -0.64 -19.54
CA ALA A 118 17.93 0.59 -20.17
C ALA A 118 18.18 0.58 -21.68
N ALA A 119 19.34 0.12 -22.12
CA ALA A 119 19.68 0.02 -23.53
C ALA A 119 18.79 -1.00 -24.29
N GLN A 120 18.52 -2.16 -23.69
CA GLN A 120 17.67 -3.21 -24.29
C GLN A 120 16.21 -2.81 -24.37
N THR A 121 15.71 -2.04 -23.38
CA THR A 121 14.32 -1.58 -23.33
C THR A 121 14.10 -0.27 -24.09
N GLY A 122 15.17 0.40 -24.54
CA GLY A 122 15.13 1.69 -25.23
C GLY A 122 14.91 2.90 -24.32
N ALA A 123 14.95 2.71 -22.99
CA ALA A 123 14.82 3.79 -22.03
C ALA A 123 16.11 4.58 -21.89
N GLN A 124 16.01 5.91 -21.76
CA GLN A 124 17.16 6.72 -21.34
C GLN A 124 17.44 6.47 -19.86
N LEU A 125 18.70 6.24 -19.48
CA LEU A 125 19.09 6.07 -18.09
C LEU A 125 19.60 7.37 -17.50
N LYS A 126 19.10 7.74 -16.31
CA LYS A 126 19.58 8.83 -15.47
C LYS A 126 19.69 8.37 -14.03
N THR A 127 20.52 9.04 -13.25
CA THR A 127 20.73 8.69 -11.85
C THR A 127 20.25 9.77 -10.91
N LEU A 128 19.70 9.35 -9.77
CA LEU A 128 19.26 10.18 -8.66
C LEU A 128 19.52 9.45 -7.34
N GLY A 129 20.48 9.91 -6.57
CA GLY A 129 20.82 9.34 -5.27
C GLY A 129 19.98 9.90 -4.12
N ALA A 130 20.16 9.28 -2.96
CA ALA A 130 19.39 9.59 -1.75
C ALA A 130 19.58 11.02 -1.24
N ASN A 131 20.77 11.60 -1.44
CA ASN A 131 21.11 12.97 -1.04
C ASN A 131 20.95 13.97 -2.20
N GLY A 132 20.35 13.55 -3.30
CA GLY A 132 20.13 14.39 -4.46
C GLY A 132 21.32 14.48 -5.43
N GLU A 133 22.31 13.60 -5.32
CA GLU A 133 23.39 13.46 -6.29
C GLU A 133 22.96 12.69 -7.54
N GLY A 134 23.62 12.90 -8.67
CA GLY A 134 23.41 12.10 -9.88
C GLY A 134 23.12 12.91 -11.13
N SER A 135 23.19 12.25 -12.29
CA SER A 135 23.11 12.87 -13.60
C SER A 135 21.75 13.54 -13.90
N LEU A 136 20.67 13.11 -13.25
CA LEU A 136 19.38 13.82 -13.35
C LEU A 136 19.43 15.14 -12.59
N THR A 137 19.98 15.14 -11.37
CA THR A 137 20.10 16.35 -10.54
C THR A 137 20.97 17.41 -11.21
N ASP A 138 22.10 17.01 -11.80
CA ASP A 138 22.97 17.94 -12.56
C ASP A 138 22.21 18.59 -13.72
N LEU A 139 21.42 17.80 -14.43
CA LEU A 139 20.57 18.31 -15.51
C LEU A 139 19.49 19.26 -14.99
N VAL A 140 18.82 18.91 -13.89
CA VAL A 140 17.77 19.71 -13.23
C VAL A 140 18.33 21.06 -12.76
N ALA A 141 19.53 21.08 -12.18
CA ALA A 141 20.17 22.31 -11.69
C ALA A 141 20.39 23.35 -12.79
N ALA A 142 20.61 22.90 -14.04
CA ALA A 142 20.81 23.77 -15.19
C ALA A 142 19.50 24.31 -15.81
N GLN A 143 18.33 23.84 -15.35
CA GLN A 143 17.03 24.21 -15.94
C GLN A 143 16.42 25.46 -15.31
N PRO A 144 15.58 26.22 -16.06
CA PRO A 144 14.82 27.33 -15.51
C PRO A 144 13.75 26.85 -14.50
N ALA A 145 13.52 27.66 -13.45
CA ALA A 145 12.52 27.40 -12.41
C ALA A 145 11.13 27.97 -12.78
N ALA A 146 10.73 27.75 -14.04
CA ALA A 146 9.42 28.13 -14.56
C ALA A 146 9.02 27.13 -15.64
N PHE A 147 7.87 26.49 -15.47
CA PHE A 147 7.29 25.54 -16.42
C PHE A 147 5.77 25.69 -16.45
N THR A 148 5.19 25.75 -17.63
CA THR A 148 3.73 25.81 -17.78
C THR A 148 3.17 24.39 -17.77
N ALA A 149 2.22 24.11 -16.87
CA ALA A 149 1.60 22.80 -16.80
C ALA A 149 0.97 22.39 -18.14
N VAL A 150 1.27 21.17 -18.58
CA VAL A 150 0.73 20.61 -19.80
C VAL A 150 -0.72 20.22 -19.59
N ALA A 151 -1.60 20.59 -20.52
CA ALA A 151 -3.02 20.24 -20.45
C ALA A 151 -3.21 18.72 -20.50
N ARG A 152 -4.06 18.23 -19.58
CA ARG A 152 -4.44 16.80 -19.49
C ARG A 152 -5.95 16.70 -19.29
N ASP A 153 -6.51 15.58 -19.74
CA ASP A 153 -7.88 15.21 -19.41
C ASP A 153 -7.90 14.43 -18.08
N LYS A 154 -9.05 14.44 -17.41
CA LYS A 154 -9.25 13.68 -16.17
C LYS A 154 -9.03 12.17 -16.34
N ASP A 155 -9.27 11.65 -17.56
CA ASP A 155 -9.14 10.25 -17.93
C ASP A 155 -7.76 9.89 -18.52
N ASP A 156 -6.85 10.87 -18.63
CA ASP A 156 -5.46 10.62 -18.97
C ASP A 156 -4.73 9.91 -17.82
N LEU A 157 -3.74 9.09 -18.16
CA LEU A 157 -2.94 8.39 -17.15
C LEU A 157 -2.01 9.37 -16.42
N ALA A 158 -2.00 9.30 -15.11
CA ALA A 158 -1.06 10.00 -14.24
C ALA A 158 0.01 9.06 -13.68
N ALA A 159 -0.35 7.79 -13.46
CA ALA A 159 0.58 6.80 -12.93
C ALA A 159 0.29 5.39 -13.45
N LEU A 160 1.34 4.56 -13.44
CA LEU A 160 1.29 3.14 -13.70
C LEU A 160 1.96 2.41 -12.53
N LEU A 161 1.24 1.54 -11.82
CA LEU A 161 1.77 0.78 -10.71
C LEU A 161 1.68 -0.72 -10.96
N TYR A 162 2.81 -1.41 -10.88
CA TYR A 162 2.83 -2.86 -10.98
C TYR A 162 2.43 -3.52 -9.67
N THR A 163 1.48 -4.48 -9.77
CA THR A 163 1.05 -5.30 -8.65
C THR A 163 1.57 -6.71 -8.83
N SER A 164 1.94 -7.36 -7.73
CA SER A 164 2.26 -8.79 -7.76
C SER A 164 1.00 -9.58 -8.09
N GLY A 165 0.90 -10.03 -9.34
CA GLY A 165 -0.21 -10.87 -9.79
C GLY A 165 -0.24 -12.20 -9.05
N THR A 166 -1.45 -12.71 -8.83
CA THR A 166 -1.67 -14.02 -8.18
C THR A 166 -1.39 -15.21 -9.11
N THR A 167 -1.21 -14.93 -10.41
CA THR A 167 -1.13 -15.92 -11.49
C THR A 167 0.18 -15.84 -12.28
N GLY A 168 1.27 -15.35 -11.67
CA GLY A 168 2.62 -15.40 -12.22
C GLY A 168 3.20 -14.04 -12.61
N ARG A 169 2.67 -13.33 -13.60
CA ARG A 169 3.25 -12.08 -14.10
C ARG A 169 2.62 -10.84 -13.43
N SER A 170 3.44 -9.90 -12.98
CA SER A 170 2.95 -8.63 -12.42
C SER A 170 2.14 -7.83 -13.45
N LYS A 171 1.07 -7.17 -13.00
CA LYS A 171 0.14 -6.41 -13.83
C LYS A 171 0.30 -4.91 -13.55
N GLY A 172 0.40 -4.09 -14.58
CA GLY A 172 0.45 -2.63 -14.45
C GLY A 172 -0.96 -2.05 -14.31
N ALA A 173 -1.31 -1.54 -13.13
CA ALA A 173 -2.57 -0.84 -12.91
C ALA A 173 -2.48 0.60 -13.44
N MET A 174 -3.38 0.96 -14.35
CA MET A 174 -3.48 2.28 -14.99
C MET A 174 -4.29 3.24 -14.13
N LEU A 175 -3.64 4.23 -13.52
CA LEU A 175 -4.28 5.23 -12.67
C LEU A 175 -4.37 6.57 -13.39
N THR A 176 -5.59 7.09 -13.53
CA THR A 176 -5.87 8.37 -14.18
C THR A 176 -5.72 9.55 -13.21
N HIS A 177 -5.72 10.78 -13.76
CA HIS A 177 -5.80 11.99 -12.96
C HIS A 177 -7.03 11.98 -12.03
N GLU A 178 -8.20 11.52 -12.53
CA GLU A 178 -9.42 11.42 -11.73
C GLU A 178 -9.32 10.38 -10.63
N ASN A 179 -8.77 9.19 -10.91
CA ASN A 179 -8.64 8.16 -9.88
C ASN A 179 -7.86 8.66 -8.67
N LEU A 180 -6.74 9.34 -8.90
CA LEU A 180 -5.89 9.86 -7.82
C LEU A 180 -6.54 11.06 -7.12
N LEU A 181 -7.16 11.97 -7.89
CA LEU A 181 -7.73 13.20 -7.33
C LEU A 181 -9.02 12.93 -6.53
N SER A 182 -9.92 12.10 -7.06
CA SER A 182 -11.17 11.76 -6.36
C SER A 182 -10.87 11.06 -5.03
N ASN A 183 -9.91 10.14 -5.01
CA ASN A 183 -9.52 9.47 -3.78
C ASN A 183 -8.90 10.44 -2.76
N ALA A 184 -8.00 11.33 -3.20
CA ALA A 184 -7.43 12.35 -2.31
C ALA A 184 -8.52 13.25 -1.70
N ARG A 185 -9.52 13.67 -2.48
CA ARG A 185 -10.67 14.46 -2.00
C ARG A 185 -11.48 13.72 -0.96
N SER A 186 -11.86 12.46 -1.26
CA SER A 186 -12.61 11.62 -0.32
C SER A 186 -11.86 11.43 1.01
N LEU A 187 -10.54 11.26 0.96
CA LEU A 187 -9.72 11.06 2.14
C LEU A 187 -9.53 12.35 2.95
N VAL A 188 -9.33 13.50 2.31
CA VAL A 188 -9.26 14.80 3.00
C VAL A 188 -10.56 15.06 3.76
N GLU A 189 -11.70 14.80 3.13
CA GLU A 189 -13.02 14.94 3.75
C GLU A 189 -13.22 13.94 4.88
N ALA A 190 -13.04 12.65 4.62
CA ALA A 190 -13.32 11.58 5.57
C ALA A 190 -12.40 11.62 6.80
N TRP A 191 -11.16 12.05 6.65
CA TRP A 191 -10.17 12.14 7.74
C TRP A 191 -9.96 13.56 8.26
N ARG A 192 -10.69 14.54 7.71
CA ARG A 192 -10.67 15.96 8.09
C ARG A 192 -9.28 16.57 8.08
N PHE A 193 -8.51 16.27 7.05
CA PHE A 193 -7.19 16.90 6.90
C PHE A 193 -7.32 18.39 6.55
N THR A 194 -6.47 19.20 7.17
CA THR A 194 -6.42 20.65 6.98
C THR A 194 -4.97 21.13 6.77
N ARG A 195 -4.82 22.39 6.43
CA ARG A 195 -3.49 23.02 6.30
C ARG A 195 -2.69 23.09 7.61
N ASP A 196 -3.35 22.89 8.75
CA ASP A 196 -2.71 22.93 10.05
C ASP A 196 -2.13 21.56 10.45
N ASP A 197 -2.34 20.54 9.61
CA ASP A 197 -1.82 19.20 9.85
C ASP A 197 -0.34 19.08 9.48
N VAL A 198 0.38 18.38 10.35
CA VAL A 198 1.76 17.94 10.16
C VAL A 198 1.77 16.41 10.15
N LEU A 199 1.99 15.83 9.00
CA LEU A 199 2.02 14.36 8.84
C LEU A 199 3.44 13.83 9.09
N LEU A 200 3.62 12.94 10.06
CA LEU A 200 4.83 12.13 10.16
C LEU A 200 4.79 11.07 9.05
N HIS A 201 5.60 11.28 8.02
CA HIS A 201 5.60 10.50 6.79
C HIS A 201 6.84 9.61 6.68
N ALA A 202 6.75 8.38 7.21
CA ALA A 202 7.82 7.36 7.15
C ALA A 202 7.55 6.26 6.09
N LEU A 203 6.42 6.33 5.36
CA LEU A 203 6.05 5.36 4.33
C LEU A 203 6.90 5.50 3.07
N PRO A 204 7.16 4.41 2.32
CA PRO A 204 7.84 4.47 1.02
C PRO A 204 6.94 5.15 -0.03
N ILE A 205 7.55 5.91 -0.95
CA ILE A 205 6.84 6.62 -2.03
C ILE A 205 6.81 5.86 -3.37
N PHE A 206 7.25 4.61 -3.39
CA PHE A 206 7.04 3.73 -4.53
C PHE A 206 5.71 2.96 -4.42
N HIS A 207 4.96 3.12 -3.33
CA HIS A 207 3.69 2.46 -3.08
C HIS A 207 2.56 3.49 -2.92
N SER A 208 1.34 3.12 -3.36
CA SER A 208 0.18 4.03 -3.35
C SER A 208 -0.08 4.64 -1.97
N HIS A 209 0.11 3.91 -0.87
CA HIS A 209 -0.10 4.41 0.50
C HIS A 209 0.77 5.62 0.83
N GLY A 210 2.07 5.56 0.56
CA GLY A 210 2.98 6.67 0.84
C GLY A 210 2.86 7.81 -0.17
N LEU A 211 2.71 7.47 -1.47
CA LEU A 211 2.70 8.49 -2.52
C LEU A 211 1.30 9.09 -2.74
N PHE A 212 0.31 8.27 -3.10
CA PHE A 212 -0.98 8.80 -3.53
C PHE A 212 -1.95 9.03 -2.36
N VAL A 213 -1.84 8.27 -1.28
CA VAL A 213 -2.67 8.49 -0.09
C VAL A 213 -2.03 9.55 0.80
N ALA A 214 -0.87 9.28 1.38
CA ALA A 214 -0.25 10.19 2.35
C ALA A 214 0.11 11.56 1.72
N THR A 215 0.87 11.56 0.63
CA THR A 215 1.37 12.81 0.03
C THR A 215 0.25 13.62 -0.64
N ASN A 216 -0.63 12.98 -1.45
CA ASN A 216 -1.67 13.74 -2.14
C ASN A 216 -2.71 14.32 -1.19
N VAL A 217 -3.02 13.63 -0.07
CA VAL A 217 -3.88 14.17 0.99
C VAL A 217 -3.27 15.44 1.60
N MET A 218 -1.96 15.42 1.92
CA MET A 218 -1.28 16.58 2.49
C MET A 218 -1.18 17.75 1.49
N LEU A 219 -0.90 17.46 0.22
CA LEU A 219 -0.89 18.47 -0.84
C LEU A 219 -2.28 19.11 -1.02
N LEU A 220 -3.33 18.28 -1.09
CA LEU A 220 -4.70 18.80 -1.26
C LEU A 220 -5.16 19.62 -0.05
N ALA A 221 -4.82 19.19 1.16
CA ALA A 221 -5.13 19.91 2.39
C ALA A 221 -4.29 21.17 2.59
N GLY A 222 -3.12 21.24 1.97
CA GLY A 222 -2.14 22.34 2.14
C GLY A 222 -1.33 22.27 3.43
N GLY A 223 -1.24 21.08 4.03
CA GLY A 223 -0.45 20.83 5.24
C GLY A 223 1.02 20.56 4.96
N SER A 224 1.76 20.13 5.97
CA SER A 224 3.19 19.84 5.89
C SER A 224 3.51 18.39 6.30
N MET A 225 4.71 17.93 5.96
CA MET A 225 5.16 16.58 6.29
C MET A 225 6.53 16.60 6.95
N ILE A 226 6.70 15.89 8.06
CA ILE A 226 8.00 15.43 8.55
C ILE A 226 8.38 14.24 7.65
N PHE A 227 9.24 14.48 6.68
CA PHE A 227 9.48 13.58 5.55
C PHE A 227 10.71 12.71 5.79
N LEU A 228 10.47 11.56 6.43
CA LEU A 228 11.52 10.62 6.79
C LEU A 228 11.83 9.66 5.63
N PRO A 229 13.10 9.32 5.38
CA PRO A 229 13.49 8.39 4.32
C PRO A 229 12.86 7.00 4.48
N LYS A 230 12.75 6.52 5.71
CA LYS A 230 12.17 5.24 6.10
C LYS A 230 11.64 5.29 7.53
N PHE A 231 10.91 4.26 7.94
CA PHE A 231 10.56 4.07 9.34
C PHE A 231 11.79 3.62 10.12
N ASP A 232 12.12 4.41 11.14
CA ASP A 232 13.11 4.11 12.17
C ASP A 232 12.51 4.54 13.50
N VAL A 233 12.49 3.64 14.49
CA VAL A 233 11.76 3.84 15.75
C VAL A 233 12.29 5.06 16.50
N GLU A 234 13.61 5.19 16.62
CA GLU A 234 14.24 6.30 17.35
C GLU A 234 13.91 7.65 16.70
N THR A 235 14.04 7.70 15.39
CA THR A 235 13.71 8.89 14.61
C THR A 235 12.23 9.25 14.73
N VAL A 236 11.35 8.27 14.61
CA VAL A 236 9.90 8.48 14.74
C VAL A 236 9.55 9.00 16.12
N LEU A 237 10.03 8.37 17.20
CA LEU A 237 9.76 8.80 18.57
C LEU A 237 10.26 10.23 18.83
N SER A 238 11.41 10.60 18.29
CA SER A 238 11.97 11.94 18.46
C SER A 238 11.17 13.03 17.74
N ARG A 239 10.48 12.66 16.62
CA ARG A 239 9.75 13.61 15.77
C ARG A 239 8.23 13.60 16.01
N LEU A 240 7.68 12.60 16.73
CA LEU A 240 6.26 12.56 17.10
C LEU A 240 5.75 13.84 17.78
N PRO A 241 6.50 14.48 18.69
CA PRO A 241 6.05 15.73 19.34
C PRO A 241 5.73 16.90 18.39
N GLU A 242 6.22 16.85 17.16
CA GLU A 242 6.04 17.89 16.14
C GLU A 242 4.92 17.58 15.15
N ALA A 243 4.42 16.33 15.16
CA ALA A 243 3.40 15.84 14.22
C ALA A 243 1.99 15.95 14.82
N THR A 244 0.99 16.13 13.96
CA THR A 244 -0.44 16.03 14.35
C THR A 244 -1.05 14.71 13.93
N THR A 245 -0.49 14.09 12.92
CA THR A 245 -1.00 12.85 12.32
C THR A 245 0.13 11.90 11.91
N MET A 246 -0.16 10.61 11.90
CA MET A 246 0.76 9.58 11.39
C MET A 246 0.00 8.54 10.55
N MET A 247 0.54 8.20 9.39
CA MET A 247 0.09 7.08 8.56
C MET A 247 1.16 5.99 8.58
N GLY A 248 0.73 4.75 8.82
CA GLY A 248 1.65 3.62 8.93
C GLY A 248 1.05 2.31 8.45
N VAL A 249 1.90 1.30 8.38
CA VAL A 249 1.51 -0.10 8.28
C VAL A 249 1.45 -0.72 9.68
N PRO A 250 0.74 -1.85 9.90
CA PRO A 250 0.62 -2.46 11.23
C PRO A 250 1.94 -2.64 11.97
N THR A 251 3.00 -3.04 11.26
CA THR A 251 4.33 -3.24 11.84
C THR A 251 5.00 -1.97 12.39
N PHE A 252 4.56 -0.78 11.96
CA PHE A 252 5.04 0.47 12.57
C PHE A 252 4.48 0.60 13.99
N TYR A 253 3.21 0.28 14.17
CA TYR A 253 2.51 0.37 15.45
C TYR A 253 2.99 -0.69 16.44
N THR A 254 3.21 -1.94 16.01
CA THR A 254 3.77 -2.97 16.89
C THR A 254 5.17 -2.58 17.39
N ARG A 255 6.05 -2.09 16.50
CA ARG A 255 7.39 -1.63 16.90
C ARG A 255 7.37 -0.41 17.82
N LEU A 256 6.40 0.49 17.68
CA LEU A 256 6.22 1.62 18.61
C LEU A 256 5.72 1.12 19.97
N LEU A 257 4.84 0.13 20.01
CA LEU A 257 4.35 -0.48 21.24
C LEU A 257 5.45 -1.24 22.01
N ASP A 258 6.46 -1.77 21.34
CA ASP A 258 7.62 -2.39 21.98
C ASP A 258 8.49 -1.37 22.75
N GLU A 259 8.31 -0.06 22.48
CA GLU A 259 9.07 1.02 23.13
C GLU A 259 8.39 1.60 24.36
N ALA A 260 9.04 1.52 25.51
CA ALA A 260 8.50 2.07 26.76
C ALA A 260 8.27 3.60 26.73
N ARG A 261 9.04 4.32 25.89
CA ARG A 261 8.91 5.78 25.68
C ARG A 261 7.66 6.16 24.89
N PHE A 262 7.08 5.24 24.13
CA PHE A 262 5.83 5.46 23.42
C PHE A 262 4.67 5.46 24.42
N SER A 263 4.26 6.64 24.83
CA SER A 263 3.32 6.83 25.93
C SER A 263 2.21 7.80 25.56
N LYS A 264 1.14 7.81 26.36
CA LYS A 264 0.02 8.74 26.21
C LYS A 264 0.48 10.21 26.18
N ASP A 265 1.41 10.58 27.04
CA ASP A 265 1.89 11.98 27.13
C ASP A 265 2.65 12.39 25.87
N LEU A 266 3.42 11.46 25.29
CA LEU A 266 4.18 11.71 24.05
C LEU A 266 3.27 12.07 22.87
N VAL A 267 2.08 11.46 22.81
CA VAL A 267 1.16 11.56 21.67
C VAL A 267 -0.15 12.27 21.98
N ALA A 268 -0.27 12.90 23.17
CA ALA A 268 -1.52 13.53 23.61
C ALA A 268 -2.05 14.62 22.66
N HIS A 269 -1.15 15.29 21.93
CA HIS A 269 -1.46 16.34 20.94
C HIS A 269 -1.78 15.79 19.55
N MET A 270 -1.46 14.52 19.30
CA MET A 270 -1.78 13.87 18.02
C MET A 270 -3.31 13.72 17.89
N ARG A 271 -3.83 13.89 16.69
CA ARG A 271 -5.26 13.74 16.45
C ARG A 271 -5.64 12.46 15.71
N LEU A 272 -4.69 11.88 14.96
CA LEU A 272 -5.03 10.77 14.08
C LEU A 272 -3.84 9.85 13.79
N PHE A 273 -4.07 8.55 14.00
CA PHE A 273 -3.22 7.47 13.56
C PHE A 273 -3.99 6.59 12.57
N ILE A 274 -3.43 6.36 11.38
CA ILE A 274 -4.07 5.61 10.30
C ILE A 274 -3.24 4.38 9.97
N SER A 275 -3.87 3.21 9.93
CA SER A 275 -3.24 1.95 9.53
C SER A 275 -3.84 1.38 8.25
N GLY A 276 -3.01 0.71 7.47
CA GLY A 276 -3.44 -0.06 6.31
C GLY A 276 -2.30 -0.71 5.55
N SER A 277 -2.59 -1.19 4.34
CA SER A 277 -1.72 -2.02 3.48
C SER A 277 -1.54 -3.47 3.96
N ALA A 278 -1.86 -3.78 5.21
CA ALA A 278 -1.93 -5.10 5.79
C ALA A 278 -3.03 -5.13 6.88
N PRO A 279 -3.56 -6.30 7.25
CA PRO A 279 -4.50 -6.42 8.36
C PRO A 279 -3.86 -5.97 9.69
N LEU A 280 -4.58 -5.16 10.46
CA LEU A 280 -4.20 -4.80 11.84
C LEU A 280 -4.81 -5.83 12.80
N LEU A 281 -3.99 -6.42 13.67
CA LEU A 281 -4.49 -7.32 14.71
C LEU A 281 -5.36 -6.55 15.71
N ALA A 282 -6.47 -7.16 16.11
CA ALA A 282 -7.37 -6.56 17.11
C ALA A 282 -6.65 -6.29 18.43
N ASP A 283 -5.73 -7.18 18.82
CA ASP A 283 -4.90 -7.01 20.02
C ASP A 283 -3.97 -5.79 19.90
N THR A 284 -3.29 -5.63 18.77
CA THR A 284 -2.46 -4.42 18.52
C THR A 284 -3.30 -3.14 18.61
N HIS A 285 -4.54 -3.16 18.08
CA HIS A 285 -5.45 -2.03 18.18
C HIS A 285 -5.82 -1.70 19.64
N THR A 286 -6.12 -2.72 20.44
CA THR A 286 -6.45 -2.58 21.87
C THR A 286 -5.25 -2.11 22.68
N GLN A 287 -4.09 -2.74 22.52
CA GLN A 287 -2.85 -2.32 23.20
C GLN A 287 -2.47 -0.86 22.86
N PHE A 288 -2.69 -0.45 21.61
CA PHE A 288 -2.43 0.92 21.19
C PHE A 288 -3.38 1.90 21.88
N GLU A 289 -4.68 1.57 21.98
CA GLU A 289 -5.65 2.41 22.72
C GLU A 289 -5.30 2.49 24.22
N ASP A 290 -5.01 1.37 24.86
CA ASP A 290 -4.65 1.31 26.27
C ASP A 290 -3.38 2.14 26.57
N ARG A 291 -2.37 2.07 25.70
CA ARG A 291 -1.10 2.76 25.86
C ARG A 291 -1.19 4.26 25.57
N THR A 292 -1.96 4.67 24.57
CA THR A 292 -1.94 6.04 24.05
C THR A 292 -3.23 6.81 24.28
N GLY A 293 -4.34 6.14 24.50
CA GLY A 293 -5.68 6.72 24.51
C GLY A 293 -6.24 7.00 23.09
N HIS A 294 -5.50 6.67 22.03
CA HIS A 294 -5.93 6.82 20.64
C HIS A 294 -6.39 5.47 20.06
N ARG A 295 -7.46 5.51 19.27
CA ARG A 295 -7.86 4.39 18.42
C ARG A 295 -7.28 4.56 17.03
N ILE A 296 -6.57 3.55 16.53
CA ILE A 296 -6.08 3.56 15.17
C ILE A 296 -7.27 3.53 14.20
N LEU A 297 -7.23 4.38 13.18
CA LEU A 297 -8.19 4.37 12.09
C LEU A 297 -7.69 3.39 11.03
N GLU A 298 -8.29 2.19 11.01
CA GLU A 298 -7.99 1.18 9.99
C GLU A 298 -8.82 1.45 8.72
N ARG A 299 -8.21 1.24 7.56
CA ARG A 299 -8.82 1.44 6.26
C ARG A 299 -8.37 0.36 5.27
N TYR A 300 -9.14 0.17 4.20
CA TYR A 300 -8.86 -0.81 3.17
C TYR A 300 -8.80 -0.16 1.78
N GLY A 301 -7.90 -0.69 0.99
CA GLY A 301 -7.71 -0.35 -0.41
C GLY A 301 -6.63 -1.20 -1.05
N MET A 302 -6.48 -1.04 -2.35
CA MET A 302 -5.52 -1.77 -3.15
C MET A 302 -4.99 -0.88 -4.28
N THR A 303 -3.98 -1.32 -5.01
CA THR A 303 -3.36 -0.50 -6.06
C THR A 303 -4.38 -0.11 -7.13
N GLU A 304 -5.27 -1.00 -7.50
CA GLU A 304 -6.29 -0.84 -8.54
C GLU A 304 -7.38 0.16 -8.18
N THR A 305 -7.55 0.46 -6.89
CA THR A 305 -8.67 1.30 -6.44
C THR A 305 -8.26 2.40 -5.45
N SER A 306 -6.97 2.51 -5.14
CA SER A 306 -6.52 3.32 -4.00
C SER A 306 -7.30 2.95 -2.73
N MET A 307 -7.97 3.89 -2.04
CA MET A 307 -8.75 3.57 -0.84
C MET A 307 -10.23 3.42 -1.16
N ASN A 308 -10.82 2.34 -0.62
CA ASN A 308 -12.23 2.00 -0.81
C ASN A 308 -13.06 2.26 0.44
N THR A 309 -12.54 1.87 1.61
CA THR A 309 -13.26 1.99 2.88
C THR A 309 -12.37 2.55 3.97
N SER A 310 -12.98 3.11 4.99
CA SER A 310 -12.30 3.66 6.17
C SER A 310 -13.19 3.57 7.40
N ASN A 311 -12.60 3.24 8.56
CA ASN A 311 -13.25 3.51 9.82
C ASN A 311 -13.53 5.01 9.96
N PRO A 312 -14.56 5.42 10.70
CA PRO A 312 -14.98 6.81 10.77
C PRO A 312 -13.96 7.66 11.55
N TYR A 313 -13.84 8.94 11.17
CA TYR A 313 -13.03 9.90 11.94
C TYR A 313 -13.62 10.10 13.34
N GLU A 314 -14.94 10.30 13.42
CA GLU A 314 -15.71 10.35 14.66
C GLU A 314 -16.54 9.09 14.82
N GLY A 315 -16.72 8.62 16.04
CA GLY A 315 -17.50 7.42 16.35
C GLY A 315 -16.63 6.18 16.58
N ALA A 316 -17.20 5.00 16.36
CA ALA A 316 -16.55 3.75 16.70
C ALA A 316 -15.57 3.32 15.60
N ARG A 317 -14.28 3.40 15.89
CA ARG A 317 -13.23 2.73 15.11
C ARG A 317 -13.12 1.31 15.64
N ARG A 318 -13.70 0.35 14.90
CA ARG A 318 -13.82 -1.03 15.37
C ARG A 318 -12.63 -1.85 14.92
N ALA A 319 -11.94 -2.45 15.89
CA ALA A 319 -10.86 -3.40 15.61
C ALA A 319 -11.36 -4.55 14.73
N GLY A 320 -10.56 -4.99 13.76
CA GLY A 320 -10.90 -6.08 12.84
C GLY A 320 -11.89 -5.69 11.73
N THR A 321 -12.26 -4.41 11.62
CA THR A 321 -13.06 -3.88 10.51
C THR A 321 -12.29 -2.83 9.73
N VAL A 322 -12.65 -2.66 8.47
CA VAL A 322 -12.09 -1.60 7.62
C VAL A 322 -13.08 -0.44 7.40
N GLY A 323 -14.13 -0.38 8.23
CA GLY A 323 -15.11 0.70 8.27
C GLY A 323 -16.12 0.67 7.13
N PHE A 324 -16.48 1.84 6.64
CA PHE A 324 -17.53 2.07 5.65
C PHE A 324 -16.93 2.44 4.29
N PRO A 325 -17.67 2.27 3.18
CA PRO A 325 -17.29 2.84 1.90
C PRO A 325 -17.02 4.35 2.02
N LEU A 326 -15.95 4.81 1.39
CA LEU A 326 -15.58 6.23 1.33
C LEU A 326 -16.60 7.04 0.48
N PRO A 327 -16.71 8.36 0.67
CA PRO A 327 -17.54 9.19 -0.18
C PRO A 327 -17.26 8.98 -1.67
N GLY A 328 -18.31 8.69 -2.45
CA GLY A 328 -18.23 8.38 -3.88
C GLY A 328 -17.84 6.95 -4.23
N VAL A 329 -17.64 6.08 -3.23
CA VAL A 329 -17.36 4.65 -3.42
C VAL A 329 -18.61 3.83 -3.06
N GLU A 330 -18.99 2.95 -3.96
CA GLU A 330 -19.99 1.92 -3.71
C GLU A 330 -19.29 0.59 -3.44
N ALA A 331 -19.77 -0.16 -2.47
CA ALA A 331 -19.25 -1.47 -2.13
C ALA A 331 -20.38 -2.45 -1.91
N LYS A 332 -20.25 -3.66 -2.44
CA LYS A 332 -21.17 -4.77 -2.23
C LYS A 332 -20.42 -6.09 -2.15
N VAL A 333 -21.04 -7.05 -1.49
CA VAL A 333 -20.50 -8.42 -1.37
C VAL A 333 -21.29 -9.33 -2.30
N CYS A 334 -20.59 -10.04 -3.16
CA CYS A 334 -21.21 -10.87 -4.18
C CYS A 334 -20.76 -12.34 -4.05
N ASP A 335 -21.65 -13.21 -4.43
CA ASP A 335 -21.36 -14.64 -4.58
C ASP A 335 -20.27 -14.85 -5.65
N PRO A 336 -19.21 -15.59 -5.36
CA PRO A 336 -18.08 -15.74 -6.27
C PRO A 336 -18.40 -16.50 -7.57
N GLU A 337 -19.44 -17.34 -7.57
CA GLU A 337 -19.81 -18.18 -8.73
C GLU A 337 -20.85 -17.48 -9.61
N THR A 338 -21.86 -16.91 -9.01
CA THR A 338 -23.00 -16.31 -9.73
C THR A 338 -22.86 -14.82 -9.96
N GLY A 339 -22.07 -14.11 -9.13
CA GLY A 339 -21.96 -12.66 -9.11
C GLY A 339 -23.19 -11.96 -8.53
N ALA A 340 -24.15 -12.71 -7.97
CA ALA A 340 -25.31 -12.16 -7.29
C ALA A 340 -24.89 -11.48 -5.98
N GLU A 341 -25.52 -10.34 -5.67
CA GLU A 341 -25.30 -9.68 -4.38
C GLU A 341 -25.85 -10.53 -3.24
N LEU A 342 -25.03 -10.70 -2.19
CA LEU A 342 -25.36 -11.50 -1.02
C LEU A 342 -26.03 -10.67 0.06
N PRO A 343 -26.89 -11.30 0.90
CA PRO A 343 -27.45 -10.68 2.08
C PRO A 343 -26.39 -10.19 3.07
N THR A 344 -26.75 -9.18 3.87
CA THR A 344 -25.92 -8.66 4.96
C THR A 344 -25.45 -9.79 5.90
N GLY A 345 -24.18 -9.79 6.22
CA GLY A 345 -23.52 -10.77 7.09
C GLY A 345 -23.04 -12.04 6.39
N GLU A 346 -23.38 -12.24 5.12
CA GLU A 346 -22.84 -13.35 4.34
C GLU A 346 -21.46 -13.04 3.76
N ILE A 347 -20.61 -14.06 3.67
CA ILE A 347 -19.25 -13.94 3.13
C ILE A 347 -19.27 -14.16 1.62
N GLY A 348 -18.72 -13.22 0.88
CA GLY A 348 -18.52 -13.31 -0.55
C GLY A 348 -17.35 -12.44 -1.02
N VAL A 349 -17.24 -12.20 -2.31
CA VAL A 349 -16.21 -11.34 -2.90
C VAL A 349 -16.66 -9.88 -2.85
N LEU A 350 -15.79 -9.02 -2.35
CA LEU A 350 -16.03 -7.57 -2.35
C LEU A 350 -15.93 -7.03 -3.78
N TRP A 351 -16.96 -6.33 -4.22
CA TRP A 351 -16.99 -5.56 -5.45
C TRP A 351 -17.05 -4.08 -5.09
N VAL A 352 -16.28 -3.26 -5.78
CA VAL A 352 -16.24 -1.82 -5.54
C VAL A 352 -16.43 -1.03 -6.84
N ARG A 353 -17.11 0.11 -6.76
CA ARG A 353 -17.30 1.04 -7.86
C ARG A 353 -17.11 2.46 -7.37
N GLY A 354 -16.47 3.29 -8.18
CA GLY A 354 -16.26 4.70 -7.87
C GLY A 354 -15.24 5.35 -8.79
N PRO A 355 -15.10 6.66 -8.72
CA PRO A 355 -14.13 7.40 -9.54
C PRO A 355 -12.67 7.06 -9.19
N ASN A 356 -12.44 6.41 -8.05
CA ASN A 356 -11.14 5.93 -7.59
C ASN A 356 -10.71 4.61 -8.27
N VAL A 357 -11.62 3.90 -8.93
CA VAL A 357 -11.33 2.62 -9.60
C VAL A 357 -10.52 2.88 -10.87
N PHE A 358 -9.43 2.15 -11.02
CA PHE A 358 -8.45 2.28 -12.10
C PHE A 358 -9.07 2.12 -13.52
N LYS A 359 -8.33 2.53 -14.53
CA LYS A 359 -8.78 2.42 -15.94
C LYS A 359 -8.68 0.99 -16.50
N GLY A 360 -7.97 0.11 -15.80
CA GLY A 360 -7.69 -1.26 -16.21
C GLY A 360 -6.20 -1.61 -16.12
N TYR A 361 -5.82 -2.78 -16.62
CA TYR A 361 -4.45 -3.25 -16.63
C TYR A 361 -3.75 -2.90 -17.95
N TRP A 362 -2.54 -2.38 -17.85
CA TRP A 362 -1.69 -2.00 -18.97
C TRP A 362 -1.45 -3.19 -19.88
N GLN A 363 -1.76 -3.03 -21.18
CA GLN A 363 -1.62 -4.06 -22.22
C GLN A 363 -2.32 -5.40 -21.92
N MET A 364 -3.27 -5.45 -20.98
CA MET A 364 -4.01 -6.64 -20.60
C MET A 364 -5.53 -6.41 -20.66
N PRO A 365 -6.11 -6.16 -21.85
CA PRO A 365 -7.55 -5.86 -21.99
C PRO A 365 -8.45 -7.04 -21.60
N GLU A 366 -8.02 -8.27 -21.81
CA GLU A 366 -8.78 -9.47 -21.43
C GLU A 366 -8.86 -9.57 -19.91
N LYS A 367 -7.72 -9.42 -19.24
CA LYS A 367 -7.68 -9.44 -17.77
C LYS A 367 -8.47 -8.27 -17.16
N THR A 368 -8.46 -7.13 -17.81
CA THR A 368 -9.30 -6.00 -17.40
C THR A 368 -10.79 -6.35 -17.45
N ARG A 369 -11.26 -6.98 -18.54
CA ARG A 369 -12.67 -7.41 -18.68
C ARG A 369 -13.09 -8.49 -17.69
N GLU A 370 -12.16 -9.33 -17.23
CA GLU A 370 -12.43 -10.34 -16.20
C GLU A 370 -12.72 -9.72 -14.84
N GLU A 371 -12.00 -8.66 -14.48
CA GLU A 371 -12.05 -8.09 -13.13
C GLU A 371 -12.81 -6.75 -13.06
N LEU A 372 -12.86 -5.96 -14.15
CA LEU A 372 -13.61 -4.71 -14.25
C LEU A 372 -14.82 -4.90 -15.17
N ARG A 373 -16.00 -4.85 -14.58
CA ARG A 373 -17.26 -5.10 -15.26
C ARG A 373 -17.78 -3.88 -16.03
N ASP A 374 -18.63 -4.10 -17.00
CA ASP A 374 -19.23 -3.05 -17.84
C ASP A 374 -20.05 -2.02 -17.02
N ASP A 375 -20.60 -2.43 -15.86
CA ASP A 375 -21.33 -1.58 -14.94
C ASP A 375 -20.42 -0.75 -14.01
N GLY A 376 -19.09 -0.85 -14.20
CA GLY A 376 -18.07 -0.12 -13.46
C GLY A 376 -17.66 -0.76 -12.13
N PHE A 377 -18.24 -1.88 -11.73
CA PHE A 377 -17.78 -2.61 -10.56
C PHE A 377 -16.48 -3.37 -10.85
N PHE A 378 -15.51 -3.21 -9.95
CA PHE A 378 -14.26 -3.96 -9.93
C PHE A 378 -14.34 -5.10 -8.92
N ILE A 379 -14.00 -6.30 -9.35
CA ILE A 379 -13.95 -7.53 -8.55
C ILE A 379 -12.61 -7.57 -7.84
N THR A 380 -12.58 -7.26 -6.54
CA THR A 380 -11.32 -7.10 -5.79
C THR A 380 -10.56 -8.41 -5.57
N GLY A 381 -11.28 -9.52 -5.62
CA GLY A 381 -10.77 -10.84 -5.23
C GLY A 381 -10.55 -10.99 -3.71
N ASP A 382 -10.92 -9.99 -2.91
CA ASP A 382 -10.91 -10.05 -1.46
C ASP A 382 -12.26 -10.59 -0.95
N LEU A 383 -12.21 -11.58 -0.06
CA LEU A 383 -13.38 -12.10 0.64
C LEU A 383 -13.72 -11.16 1.78
N SER A 384 -15.01 -10.84 1.88
CA SER A 384 -15.51 -9.87 2.85
C SER A 384 -16.95 -10.18 3.24
N LEU A 385 -17.40 -9.56 4.32
CA LEU A 385 -18.82 -9.40 4.66
C LEU A 385 -19.08 -7.94 5.01
N ILE A 386 -20.33 -7.52 4.90
CA ILE A 386 -20.83 -6.25 5.44
C ILE A 386 -21.79 -6.61 6.56
N ASP A 387 -21.53 -6.15 7.79
CA ASP A 387 -22.36 -6.46 8.95
C ASP A 387 -23.68 -5.63 8.97
N ALA A 388 -24.55 -5.93 9.95
CA ALA A 388 -25.83 -5.27 10.10
C ALA A 388 -25.75 -3.76 10.38
N GLU A 389 -24.58 -3.27 10.81
CA GLU A 389 -24.31 -1.86 11.07
C GLU A 389 -23.57 -1.19 9.92
N GLY A 390 -23.27 -1.94 8.83
CA GLY A 390 -22.65 -1.46 7.61
C GLY A 390 -21.12 -1.48 7.60
N TYR A 391 -20.47 -2.02 8.63
CA TYR A 391 -19.00 -2.15 8.63
C TYR A 391 -18.57 -3.28 7.68
N VAL A 392 -17.54 -2.98 6.88
CA VAL A 392 -16.89 -3.96 6.02
C VAL A 392 -15.81 -4.70 6.80
N HIS A 393 -15.84 -6.03 6.71
CA HIS A 393 -14.83 -6.93 7.27
C HIS A 393 -14.11 -7.65 6.15
N ILE A 394 -12.79 -7.58 6.11
CA ILE A 394 -11.98 -8.34 5.16
C ILE A 394 -11.61 -9.68 5.84
N VAL A 395 -12.17 -10.76 5.32
CA VAL A 395 -11.97 -12.11 5.89
C VAL A 395 -10.86 -12.90 5.19
N GLY A 396 -10.34 -12.39 4.09
CA GLY A 396 -9.18 -12.98 3.42
C GLY A 396 -9.12 -12.68 1.94
N ARG A 397 -8.24 -13.38 1.24
CA ARG A 397 -8.17 -13.39 -0.22
C ARG A 397 -8.89 -14.60 -0.77
N GLY A 398 -9.66 -14.47 -1.85
CA GLY A 398 -10.29 -15.60 -2.52
C GLY A 398 -9.28 -16.69 -2.91
N LYS A 399 -8.10 -16.30 -3.37
CA LYS A 399 -6.98 -17.20 -3.69
C LYS A 399 -6.33 -17.88 -2.49
N ASP A 400 -6.55 -17.36 -1.29
CA ASP A 400 -6.04 -17.95 -0.06
C ASP A 400 -7.08 -18.86 0.61
N LEU A 401 -8.29 -18.90 0.05
CA LEU A 401 -9.34 -19.83 0.47
C LEU A 401 -8.81 -21.27 0.38
N ILE A 402 -8.95 -22.02 1.46
CA ILE A 402 -8.53 -23.41 1.52
C ILE A 402 -9.75 -24.27 1.20
N ILE A 403 -9.64 -25.13 0.19
CA ILE A 403 -10.71 -26.07 -0.17
C ILE A 403 -10.31 -27.45 0.30
N SER A 404 -10.92 -27.90 1.40
CA SER A 404 -10.60 -29.19 2.02
C SER A 404 -11.84 -30.07 2.13
N GLY A 405 -11.84 -31.19 1.41
CA GLY A 405 -12.96 -32.13 1.42
C GLY A 405 -14.30 -31.52 1.00
N GLY A 406 -14.27 -30.53 0.07
CA GLY A 406 -15.45 -29.81 -0.39
C GLY A 406 -15.90 -28.65 0.51
N TYR A 407 -15.19 -28.38 1.60
CA TYR A 407 -15.50 -27.24 2.48
C TYR A 407 -14.61 -26.05 2.16
N ASN A 408 -15.20 -24.87 2.10
CA ASN A 408 -14.51 -23.59 2.05
C ASN A 408 -14.03 -23.22 3.46
N ILE A 409 -12.71 -23.07 3.63
CA ILE A 409 -12.09 -22.72 4.89
C ILE A 409 -11.40 -21.36 4.71
N TYR A 410 -11.80 -20.41 5.52
CA TYR A 410 -11.27 -19.05 5.49
C TYR A 410 -10.06 -18.94 6.43
N PRO A 411 -8.83 -18.78 5.92
CA PRO A 411 -7.62 -18.72 6.76
C PRO A 411 -7.72 -17.71 7.88
N LYS A 412 -8.30 -16.53 7.61
CA LYS A 412 -8.39 -15.46 8.59
C LYS A 412 -9.22 -15.81 9.82
N GLU A 413 -10.25 -16.63 9.66
CA GLU A 413 -11.06 -17.12 10.81
C GLU A 413 -10.19 -17.94 11.76
N ILE A 414 -9.35 -18.81 11.20
CA ILE A 414 -8.46 -19.67 11.99
C ILE A 414 -7.31 -18.83 12.57
N GLU A 415 -6.76 -17.88 11.81
CA GLU A 415 -5.74 -16.96 12.30
C GLU A 415 -6.23 -16.15 13.50
N LEU A 416 -7.42 -15.58 13.44
CA LEU A 416 -8.01 -14.85 14.56
C LEU A 416 -8.19 -15.73 15.81
N PHE A 417 -8.56 -17.00 15.62
CA PHE A 417 -8.66 -17.95 16.72
C PHE A 417 -7.27 -18.26 17.32
N LEU A 418 -6.26 -18.48 16.49
CA LEU A 418 -4.90 -18.80 16.92
C LEU A 418 -4.20 -17.60 17.56
N ASP A 419 -4.37 -16.41 17.00
CA ASP A 419 -3.80 -15.16 17.49
C ASP A 419 -4.34 -14.78 18.89
N ALA A 420 -5.54 -15.27 19.25
CA ALA A 420 -6.13 -15.09 20.59
C ALA A 420 -5.61 -16.09 21.66
N LEU A 421 -4.77 -17.07 21.26
CA LEU A 421 -4.24 -18.05 22.21
C LEU A 421 -3.01 -17.50 22.96
N PRO A 422 -2.80 -17.89 24.23
CA PRO A 422 -1.62 -17.48 24.98
C PRO A 422 -0.32 -17.84 24.29
N ASN A 423 0.66 -16.96 24.36
CA ASN A 423 2.00 -17.11 23.79
C ASN A 423 2.07 -17.06 22.24
N VAL A 424 0.98 -16.82 21.55
CA VAL A 424 0.96 -16.63 20.08
C VAL A 424 0.98 -15.14 19.76
N LYS A 425 2.06 -14.66 19.20
CA LYS A 425 2.23 -13.27 18.75
C LYS A 425 1.46 -13.00 17.46
N GLU A 426 1.57 -13.92 16.52
CA GLU A 426 0.85 -13.88 15.24
C GLU A 426 0.82 -15.26 14.58
N SER A 427 -0.10 -15.44 13.64
CA SER A 427 -0.23 -16.66 12.87
C SER A 427 -0.42 -16.41 11.37
N ALA A 428 -0.11 -17.41 10.56
CA ALA A 428 -0.50 -17.49 9.17
C ALA A 428 -1.05 -18.89 8.88
N VAL A 429 -2.23 -18.94 8.27
CA VAL A 429 -2.90 -20.19 7.90
C VAL A 429 -2.91 -20.34 6.40
N ILE A 430 -2.50 -21.52 5.91
CA ILE A 430 -2.42 -21.87 4.49
C ILE A 430 -3.03 -23.25 4.23
N GLY A 431 -3.44 -23.47 2.98
CA GLY A 431 -3.70 -24.81 2.45
C GLY A 431 -2.43 -25.42 1.89
N ALA A 432 -2.25 -26.73 2.14
CA ALA A 432 -1.25 -27.54 1.48
C ALA A 432 -1.91 -28.73 0.77
N PRO A 433 -1.42 -29.13 -0.42
CA PRO A 433 -2.01 -30.20 -1.20
C PRO A 433 -2.10 -31.54 -0.44
N HIS A 434 -3.25 -32.19 -0.52
CA HIS A 434 -3.51 -33.49 0.09
C HIS A 434 -4.22 -34.44 -0.87
N PRO A 435 -3.79 -35.70 -1.04
CA PRO A 435 -4.33 -36.63 -2.06
C PRO A 435 -5.86 -36.82 -1.98
N ASP A 436 -6.43 -36.96 -0.75
CA ASP A 436 -7.85 -37.29 -0.58
C ASP A 436 -8.75 -36.08 -0.36
N PHE A 437 -8.19 -34.93 0.07
CA PHE A 437 -8.97 -33.79 0.51
C PHE A 437 -8.80 -32.54 -0.37
N GLY A 438 -7.98 -32.62 -1.41
CA GLY A 438 -7.56 -31.47 -2.20
C GLY A 438 -6.52 -30.64 -1.42
N GLU A 439 -6.91 -30.04 -0.30
CA GLU A 439 -6.00 -29.32 0.61
C GLU A 439 -6.23 -29.71 2.06
N ARG A 440 -5.23 -29.46 2.88
CA ARG A 440 -5.30 -29.53 4.35
C ARG A 440 -4.73 -28.28 4.98
N VAL A 441 -5.31 -27.91 6.11
CA VAL A 441 -4.95 -26.70 6.85
C VAL A 441 -3.60 -26.88 7.55
N ILE A 442 -2.70 -25.94 7.32
CA ILE A 442 -1.44 -25.74 8.06
C ILE A 442 -1.51 -24.40 8.77
N ALA A 443 -1.13 -24.37 10.04
CA ALA A 443 -0.91 -23.15 10.80
C ALA A 443 0.60 -22.92 11.01
N VAL A 444 1.08 -21.72 10.73
CA VAL A 444 2.44 -21.28 11.00
C VAL A 444 2.34 -20.20 12.09
N LEU A 445 2.98 -20.43 13.23
CA LEU A 445 2.86 -19.62 14.43
C LEU A 445 4.17 -18.93 14.78
N VAL A 446 4.09 -17.69 15.22
CA VAL A 446 5.21 -16.95 15.82
C VAL A 446 4.92 -16.80 17.31
N PRO A 447 5.85 -17.18 18.19
CA PRO A 447 5.66 -17.03 19.63
C PRO A 447 5.83 -15.56 20.07
N GLU A 448 5.21 -15.20 21.19
CA GLU A 448 5.54 -13.99 21.93
C GLU A 448 7.01 -14.00 22.36
N ASP A 449 7.60 -12.82 22.54
CA ASP A 449 9.01 -12.66 22.88
C ASP A 449 9.36 -13.38 24.18
N GLY A 450 10.29 -14.34 24.10
CA GLY A 450 10.70 -15.19 25.20
C GLY A 450 9.73 -16.33 25.56
N ALA A 451 8.60 -16.46 24.85
CA ALA A 451 7.66 -17.54 25.04
C ALA A 451 7.98 -18.76 24.16
N THR A 452 7.40 -19.90 24.56
CA THR A 452 7.41 -21.15 23.77
C THR A 452 5.98 -21.55 23.44
N ILE A 453 5.75 -21.99 22.23
CA ILE A 453 4.47 -22.56 21.79
C ILE A 453 4.55 -24.08 21.85
N ASP A 454 3.61 -24.68 22.59
CA ASP A 454 3.36 -26.12 22.53
C ASP A 454 2.34 -26.42 21.43
N ALA A 455 2.83 -26.85 20.27
CA ALA A 455 1.99 -27.17 19.11
C ALA A 455 0.95 -28.27 19.41
N ALA A 456 1.26 -29.24 20.30
CA ALA A 456 0.32 -30.30 20.68
C ALA A 456 -0.82 -29.74 21.52
N ALA A 457 -0.53 -28.88 22.49
CA ALA A 457 -1.55 -28.18 23.28
C ALA A 457 -2.48 -27.34 22.40
N ILE A 458 -1.93 -26.60 21.41
CA ILE A 458 -2.74 -25.82 20.46
C ILE A 458 -3.61 -26.73 19.60
N GLN A 459 -3.11 -27.90 19.16
CA GLN A 459 -3.94 -28.88 18.44
C GLN A 459 -5.09 -29.38 19.29
N ASP A 460 -4.89 -29.62 20.61
CA ASP A 460 -5.94 -30.05 21.51
C ASP A 460 -6.99 -28.96 21.72
N ILE A 461 -6.58 -27.70 21.86
CA ILE A 461 -7.50 -26.56 21.92
C ILE A 461 -8.28 -26.45 20.61
N ALA A 462 -7.62 -26.56 19.46
CA ALA A 462 -8.28 -26.53 18.16
C ALA A 462 -9.26 -27.72 17.97
N ARG A 463 -8.97 -28.89 18.54
CA ARG A 463 -9.92 -30.03 18.53
C ARG A 463 -11.19 -29.74 19.31
N ARG A 464 -11.08 -29.01 20.40
CA ARG A 464 -12.22 -28.66 21.24
C ARG A 464 -13.06 -27.55 20.63
N ASP A 465 -12.41 -26.49 20.08
CA ASP A 465 -13.06 -25.23 19.81
C ASP A 465 -13.30 -24.96 18.29
N LEU A 466 -12.65 -25.71 17.39
CA LEU A 466 -12.85 -25.59 15.95
C LEU A 466 -13.56 -26.80 15.33
N ALA A 467 -14.40 -26.55 14.33
CA ALA A 467 -15.00 -27.60 13.52
C ALA A 467 -13.92 -28.49 12.88
N GLY A 468 -14.18 -29.78 12.72
CA GLY A 468 -13.18 -30.78 12.30
C GLY A 468 -12.45 -30.45 11.02
N PHE A 469 -13.11 -29.81 10.03
CA PHE A 469 -12.53 -29.42 8.75
C PHE A 469 -11.65 -28.16 8.85
N LYS A 470 -11.85 -27.29 9.83
CA LYS A 470 -11.07 -26.05 10.07
C LYS A 470 -9.78 -26.29 10.84
N ARG A 471 -9.63 -27.45 11.48
CA ARG A 471 -8.51 -27.75 12.39
C ARG A 471 -7.19 -27.82 11.62
N PRO A 472 -6.15 -27.10 12.04
CA PRO A 472 -4.81 -27.30 11.50
C PRO A 472 -4.36 -28.75 11.67
N ARG A 473 -3.90 -29.36 10.58
CA ARG A 473 -3.37 -30.74 10.60
C ARG A 473 -1.87 -30.78 10.81
N HIS A 474 -1.23 -29.65 10.57
CA HIS A 474 0.15 -29.41 10.87
C HIS A 474 0.29 -28.03 11.48
N ILE A 475 1.10 -27.91 12.54
CA ILE A 475 1.47 -26.64 13.18
C ILE A 475 2.97 -26.53 13.13
N GLU A 476 3.45 -25.45 12.53
CA GLU A 476 4.87 -25.07 12.46
C GLU A 476 5.09 -23.84 13.32
N VAL A 477 6.16 -23.85 14.11
CA VAL A 477 6.59 -22.69 14.90
C VAL A 477 7.82 -22.08 14.26
N VAL A 478 7.77 -20.78 13.96
CA VAL A 478 8.87 -20.04 13.30
C VAL A 478 9.20 -18.80 14.11
N ALA A 479 10.43 -18.29 13.92
CA ALA A 479 10.83 -17.04 14.57
C ALA A 479 10.11 -15.82 14.01
N GLU A 480 9.80 -15.83 12.69
CA GLU A 480 9.07 -14.75 12.01
C GLU A 480 8.35 -15.28 10.77
N LEU A 481 7.26 -14.59 10.37
CA LEU A 481 6.59 -14.85 9.10
C LEU A 481 7.29 -14.11 7.95
N PRO A 482 7.39 -14.73 6.76
CA PRO A 482 7.94 -14.06 5.59
C PRO A 482 7.05 -12.87 5.18
N ARG A 483 7.66 -11.69 5.01
CA ARG A 483 6.94 -10.45 4.69
C ARG A 483 7.56 -9.74 3.51
N ASN A 484 6.74 -9.01 2.77
CA ASN A 484 7.22 -8.06 1.79
C ASN A 484 7.63 -6.73 2.47
N THR A 485 8.15 -5.78 1.66
CA THR A 485 8.59 -4.45 2.13
C THR A 485 7.48 -3.61 2.76
N MET A 486 6.20 -3.95 2.51
CA MET A 486 5.02 -3.31 3.11
C MET A 486 4.52 -4.06 4.36
N GLY A 487 5.29 -5.00 4.90
CA GLY A 487 4.93 -5.79 6.08
C GLY A 487 3.87 -6.86 5.84
N LYS A 488 3.44 -7.09 4.60
CA LYS A 488 2.42 -8.10 4.26
C LYS A 488 3.01 -9.49 4.25
N VAL A 489 2.37 -10.42 4.97
CA VAL A 489 2.76 -11.83 5.00
C VAL A 489 2.70 -12.45 3.61
N GLN A 490 3.78 -13.14 3.22
CA GLN A 490 3.94 -13.81 1.93
C GLN A 490 3.49 -15.28 2.02
N LYS A 491 2.17 -15.52 2.04
CA LYS A 491 1.60 -16.88 2.13
C LYS A 491 2.00 -17.80 0.98
N ASN A 492 2.35 -17.26 -0.19
CA ASN A 492 2.88 -18.05 -1.29
C ASN A 492 4.20 -18.74 -0.91
N GLN A 493 5.13 -18.05 -0.25
CA GLN A 493 6.38 -18.65 0.22
C GLN A 493 6.12 -19.76 1.26
N LEU A 494 5.13 -19.57 2.12
CA LEU A 494 4.74 -20.62 3.07
C LEU A 494 4.13 -21.82 2.33
N ARG A 495 3.28 -21.62 1.32
CA ARG A 495 2.73 -22.72 0.51
C ARG A 495 3.82 -23.50 -0.22
N GLU A 496 4.81 -22.80 -0.80
CA GLU A 496 5.96 -23.43 -1.45
C GLU A 496 6.77 -24.27 -0.44
N LYS A 497 7.07 -23.72 0.74
CA LYS A 497 7.79 -24.43 1.81
C LYS A 497 7.07 -25.70 2.25
N PHE A 498 5.74 -25.67 2.35
CA PHE A 498 4.95 -26.77 2.88
C PHE A 498 4.21 -27.58 1.80
N ALA A 499 4.52 -27.40 0.51
CA ALA A 499 3.86 -28.08 -0.59
C ALA A 499 3.85 -29.62 -0.47
N ALA A 500 4.89 -30.20 0.17
CA ALA A 500 5.02 -31.64 0.38
C ALA A 500 4.57 -32.13 1.78
N ALA A 501 4.02 -31.26 2.63
CA ALA A 501 3.73 -31.59 4.03
C ALA A 501 2.79 -32.81 4.21
N PHE A 502 1.92 -33.08 3.25
CA PHE A 502 0.96 -34.19 3.26
C PHE A 502 1.14 -35.15 2.09
N GLN A 503 2.24 -35.04 1.34
CA GLN A 503 2.53 -35.98 0.26
C GLN A 503 3.11 -37.28 0.86
N PRO A 504 2.78 -38.46 0.27
CA PRO A 504 3.43 -39.70 0.66
C PRO A 504 4.94 -39.56 0.46
N VAL A 505 5.72 -39.96 1.47
CA VAL A 505 7.16 -40.05 1.31
C VAL A 505 7.43 -41.03 0.19
N ALA A 506 8.04 -40.59 -0.90
CA ALA A 506 8.46 -41.47 -1.99
C ALA A 506 9.40 -42.54 -1.39
N SER A 507 8.92 -43.78 -1.36
CA SER A 507 9.65 -44.94 -0.87
C SER A 507 10.78 -45.32 -1.81
#